data_5f0df871c937e2702b862042bc1582c3
#
_entry.id   5f0df871c937e2702b862042bc1582c3
#
_cell.length_a   1.000
_cell.length_b   1.000
_cell.length_c   1.000
_cell.angle_alpha   90.00
_cell.angle_beta   90.00
_cell.angle_gamma   90.00
#
_symmetry.space_group_name_H-M   'P 1'
#
loop_
_entity.id
_entity.type
_entity.pdbx_description
1 polymer ?
#
loop_
_entity_poly.entity_id
_entity_poly.type
_entity_poly.pdbx_seq_one_letter_code
_entity_poly.pdbx_strand_id
1 'polypeptide(L)'
;MYKRQTYATNSELGFDYLRDNMKFSKDEMVQREHFFAIVDEIDSCLIDEARTPLIISGAAEDRTTQYLAIDKLIRFLKEKDYEVDEKDKNVLLTNDGINNIEKIFSNAGILKNNNFYDPENLSLVHHVNQALRANHLFQKGKDYIIQDDELKIIDELTGRILEGRRSVSYTHLRAHETSI
;
A
#
# COMPACT_ATOMS: atom_id res chain seq x y z
N MET A 1 4.77 46.58 7.31
CA MET A 1 5.84 45.89 6.55
C MET A 1 6.18 44.56 7.25
N TYR A 2 5.24 43.74 7.40
CA TYR A 2 5.39 42.40 7.89
C TYR A 2 4.54 41.55 7.09
N LYS A 3 4.74 40.33 7.12
CA LYS A 3 3.70 39.39 6.79
C LYS A 3 3.98 38.63 5.53
N ARG A 4 5.20 38.21 5.48
CA ARG A 4 5.54 37.01 4.72
C ARG A 4 5.85 35.89 5.69
N GLN A 5 4.99 35.75 6.70
CA GLN A 5 5.10 34.75 7.74
C GLN A 5 3.90 33.81 7.57
N THR A 6 4.15 32.51 7.53
CA THR A 6 3.12 31.47 7.48
C THR A 6 3.29 30.59 8.70
N TYR A 7 2.23 30.42 9.47
CA TYR A 7 2.14 29.42 10.53
C TYR A 7 1.36 28.23 10.01
N ALA A 8 1.93 27.06 10.11
CA ALA A 8 1.30 25.83 9.67
C ALA A 8 1.83 24.64 10.49
N THR A 9 1.09 23.56 10.53
CA THR A 9 1.59 22.29 11.04
C THR A 9 2.49 21.62 10.00
N ASN A 10 3.38 20.73 10.45
CA ASN A 10 4.20 19.91 9.56
C ASN A 10 3.35 19.11 8.55
N SER A 11 2.23 18.52 9.02
CA SER A 11 1.32 17.75 8.18
C SER A 11 0.67 18.59 7.09
N GLU A 12 0.21 19.83 7.40
CA GLU A 12 -0.38 20.73 6.40
C GLU A 12 0.62 21.10 5.30
N LEU A 13 1.85 21.45 5.68
CA LEU A 13 2.91 21.74 4.72
C LEU A 13 3.26 20.51 3.88
N GLY A 14 3.29 19.33 4.48
CA GLY A 14 3.51 18.08 3.78
C GLY A 14 2.39 17.76 2.78
N PHE A 15 1.14 17.95 3.15
CA PHE A 15 0.01 17.77 2.23
C PHE A 15 0.00 18.81 1.10
N ASP A 16 0.35 20.06 1.38
CA ASP A 16 0.49 21.08 0.34
C ASP A 16 1.60 20.71 -0.64
N TYR A 17 2.74 20.23 -0.15
CA TYR A 17 3.81 19.71 -0.99
C TYR A 17 3.34 18.59 -1.91
N LEU A 18 2.59 17.62 -1.39
CA LEU A 18 2.04 16.54 -2.21
C LEU A 18 1.05 17.05 -3.26
N ARG A 19 0.17 18.00 -2.89
CA ARG A 19 -0.79 18.61 -3.83
C ARG A 19 -0.07 19.39 -4.92
N ASP A 20 0.96 20.15 -4.57
CA ASP A 20 1.74 20.94 -5.51
C ASP A 20 2.48 20.05 -6.53
N ASN A 21 2.97 18.89 -6.10
CA ASN A 21 3.60 17.92 -7.01
C ASN A 21 2.61 17.25 -7.98
N MET A 22 1.31 17.40 -7.78
CA MET A 22 0.27 16.94 -8.71
C MET A 22 -0.20 18.03 -9.68
N LYS A 23 0.33 19.27 -9.57
CA LYS A 23 -0.04 20.40 -10.43
C LYS A 23 0.73 20.37 -11.73
N PHE A 24 0.07 20.80 -12.80
CA PHE A 24 0.67 20.91 -14.13
C PHE A 24 1.36 22.26 -14.38
N SER A 25 0.98 23.30 -13.63
CA SER A 25 1.52 24.67 -13.77
C SER A 25 2.03 25.18 -12.41
N LYS A 26 3.13 25.94 -12.47
CA LYS A 26 3.69 26.61 -11.28
C LYS A 26 2.73 27.64 -10.68
N ASP A 27 1.90 28.26 -11.47
CA ASP A 27 0.95 29.29 -11.02
C ASP A 27 -0.18 28.70 -10.17
N GLU A 28 -0.39 27.40 -10.25
CA GLU A 28 -1.38 26.68 -9.46
C GLU A 28 -0.82 26.16 -8.12
N MET A 29 0.49 26.27 -7.91
CA MET A 29 1.14 25.80 -6.68
C MET A 29 0.88 26.76 -5.53
N VAL A 30 0.64 26.21 -4.36
CA VAL A 30 0.35 26.94 -3.14
C VAL A 30 1.64 27.34 -2.42
N GLN A 31 2.63 26.44 -2.40
CA GLN A 31 3.90 26.70 -1.74
C GLN A 31 4.80 27.59 -2.60
N ARG A 32 5.54 28.45 -1.90
CA ARG A 32 6.54 29.34 -2.49
C ARG A 32 7.92 28.88 -2.08
N GLU A 33 8.95 29.60 -2.53
CA GLU A 33 10.31 29.40 -2.07
C GLU A 33 10.42 29.58 -0.55
N HIS A 34 11.13 28.66 0.08
CA HIS A 34 11.38 28.67 1.52
C HIS A 34 12.68 29.44 1.79
N PHE A 35 12.57 30.57 2.48
CA PHE A 35 13.72 31.39 2.85
C PHE A 35 14.26 31.02 4.22
N PHE A 36 13.37 30.82 5.20
CA PHE A 36 13.71 30.53 6.58
C PHE A 36 12.53 29.81 7.25
N ALA A 37 12.83 28.88 8.15
CA ALA A 37 11.83 28.19 8.94
C ALA A 37 12.24 28.11 10.40
N ILE A 38 11.28 28.27 11.29
CA ILE A 38 11.40 27.96 12.71
C ILE A 38 10.49 26.76 12.95
N VAL A 39 11.05 25.68 13.46
CA VAL A 39 10.33 24.46 13.77
C VAL A 39 10.26 24.31 15.28
N ASP A 40 9.04 24.28 15.80
CA ASP A 40 8.76 23.99 17.20
C ASP A 40 8.41 22.51 17.35
N GLU A 41 8.57 21.94 18.54
CA GLU A 41 8.33 20.51 18.82
C GLU A 41 9.03 19.59 17.82
N ILE A 42 10.31 19.83 17.60
CA ILE A 42 11.11 19.14 16.58
C ILE A 42 11.23 17.63 16.84
N ASP A 43 11.15 17.19 18.07
CA ASP A 43 11.09 15.80 18.49
C ASP A 43 9.86 15.09 17.92
N SER A 44 8.68 15.69 18.00
CA SER A 44 7.48 15.18 17.36
C SER A 44 7.63 15.09 15.84
N CYS A 45 8.15 16.15 15.21
CA CYS A 45 8.25 16.22 13.75
C CYS A 45 9.30 15.26 13.17
N LEU A 46 10.50 15.20 13.78
CA LEU A 46 11.66 14.52 13.21
C LEU A 46 11.99 13.17 13.86
N ILE A 47 11.36 12.82 14.96
CA ILE A 47 11.57 11.55 15.65
C ILE A 47 10.28 10.75 15.69
N ASP A 48 9.25 11.22 16.40
CA ASP A 48 8.03 10.42 16.63
C ASP A 48 7.24 10.18 15.35
N GLU A 49 7.06 11.21 14.53
CA GLU A 49 6.31 11.15 13.28
C GLU A 49 7.18 11.07 12.02
N ALA A 50 8.50 11.00 12.17
CA ALA A 50 9.45 11.06 11.05
C ALA A 50 9.19 10.01 9.95
N ARG A 51 8.66 8.85 10.33
CA ARG A 51 8.36 7.75 9.40
C ARG A 51 6.87 7.62 9.07
N THR A 52 6.04 8.54 9.55
CA THR A 52 4.61 8.50 9.26
C THR A 52 4.37 8.99 7.83
N PRO A 53 3.93 8.15 6.90
CA PRO A 53 3.71 8.55 5.52
C PRO A 53 2.49 9.46 5.41
N LEU A 54 2.62 10.55 4.67
CA LEU A 54 1.49 11.37 4.25
C LEU A 54 0.99 10.82 2.90
N ILE A 55 -0.29 10.53 2.81
CA ILE A 55 -0.88 9.92 1.61
C ILE A 55 -2.10 10.73 1.18
N ILE A 56 -2.14 11.11 -0.10
CA ILE A 56 -3.33 11.62 -0.77
C ILE A 56 -3.90 10.48 -1.61
N SER A 57 -5.13 10.07 -1.31
CA SER A 57 -5.82 9.05 -2.08
C SER A 57 -7.16 9.58 -2.58
N GLY A 58 -7.52 9.24 -3.81
CA GLY A 58 -8.86 9.45 -4.34
C GLY A 58 -9.77 8.27 -4.03
N ALA A 59 -11.07 8.44 -4.27
CA ALA A 59 -12.00 7.32 -4.27
C ALA A 59 -11.57 6.33 -5.36
N ALA A 60 -11.18 5.13 -4.96
CA ALA A 60 -10.91 4.04 -5.89
C ALA A 60 -12.23 3.37 -6.26
N GLU A 61 -12.33 2.85 -7.49
CA GLU A 61 -13.39 1.92 -7.84
C GLU A 61 -13.38 0.74 -6.87
N ASP A 62 -14.57 0.31 -6.46
CA ASP A 62 -14.69 -0.87 -5.59
C ASP A 62 -14.31 -2.13 -6.39
N ARG A 63 -13.09 -2.58 -6.22
CA ARG A 63 -12.54 -3.78 -6.85
C ARG A 63 -12.50 -4.97 -5.91
N THR A 64 -13.30 -4.96 -4.85
CA THR A 64 -13.32 -6.00 -3.82
C THR A 64 -13.49 -7.41 -4.41
N THR A 65 -14.32 -7.54 -5.44
CA THR A 65 -14.52 -8.83 -6.14
C THR A 65 -13.26 -9.34 -6.83
N GLN A 66 -12.44 -8.45 -7.39
CA GLN A 66 -11.15 -8.82 -7.99
C GLN A 66 -10.15 -9.29 -6.93
N TYR A 67 -10.09 -8.62 -5.78
CA TYR A 67 -9.22 -9.03 -4.68
C TYR A 67 -9.56 -10.43 -4.18
N LEU A 68 -10.85 -10.72 -3.98
CA LEU A 68 -11.32 -12.03 -3.56
C LEU A 68 -11.01 -13.12 -4.60
N ALA A 69 -11.20 -12.82 -5.88
CA ALA A 69 -10.91 -13.77 -6.96
C ALA A 69 -9.41 -14.10 -7.04
N ILE A 70 -8.55 -13.09 -6.98
CA ILE A 70 -7.09 -13.25 -7.02
C ILE A 70 -6.60 -14.00 -5.78
N ASP A 71 -7.08 -13.68 -4.58
CA ASP A 71 -6.69 -14.36 -3.36
C ASP A 71 -6.99 -15.87 -3.43
N LYS A 72 -8.18 -16.23 -3.91
CA LYS A 72 -8.55 -17.65 -4.10
C LYS A 72 -7.64 -18.37 -5.09
N LEU A 73 -7.24 -17.71 -6.18
CA LEU A 73 -6.38 -18.30 -7.20
C LEU A 73 -4.93 -18.47 -6.72
N ILE A 74 -4.43 -17.54 -5.93
CA ILE A 74 -3.06 -17.58 -5.37
C ILE A 74 -2.87 -18.79 -4.44
N ARG A 75 -3.89 -19.21 -3.74
CA ARG A 75 -3.84 -20.40 -2.85
C ARG A 75 -3.50 -21.70 -3.59
N PHE A 76 -3.61 -21.74 -4.90
CA PHE A 76 -3.17 -22.90 -5.71
C PHE A 76 -1.67 -22.93 -5.97
N LEU A 77 -0.94 -21.84 -5.68
CA LEU A 77 0.52 -21.80 -5.76
C LEU A 77 1.14 -22.64 -4.62
N LYS A 78 2.25 -23.29 -4.94
CA LYS A 78 3.01 -24.13 -4.00
C LYS A 78 4.22 -23.36 -3.50
N GLU A 79 4.82 -23.78 -2.40
CA GLU A 79 6.01 -23.17 -1.82
C GLU A 79 7.19 -22.98 -2.79
N LYS A 80 7.32 -23.84 -3.80
CA LYS A 80 8.33 -23.73 -4.85
C LYS A 80 8.07 -22.62 -5.88
N ASP A 81 6.86 -22.09 -5.91
CA ASP A 81 6.40 -21.13 -6.92
C ASP A 81 6.72 -19.67 -6.50
N TYR A 82 7.15 -19.46 -5.27
CA TYR A 82 7.52 -18.14 -4.74
C TYR A 82 8.68 -18.24 -3.74
N GLU A 83 9.40 -17.14 -3.58
CA GLU A 83 10.45 -16.95 -2.59
C GLU A 83 10.04 -15.84 -1.63
N VAL A 84 10.17 -16.09 -0.32
CA VAL A 84 9.86 -15.12 0.73
C VAL A 84 11.15 -14.51 1.25
N ASP A 85 11.29 -13.20 1.10
CA ASP A 85 12.34 -12.41 1.71
C ASP A 85 11.79 -11.67 2.94
N GLU A 86 12.06 -12.22 4.13
CA GLU A 86 11.61 -11.63 5.38
C GLU A 86 12.33 -10.32 5.71
N LYS A 87 13.58 -10.12 5.23
CA LYS A 87 14.37 -8.91 5.51
C LYS A 87 13.80 -7.71 4.76
N ASP A 88 13.57 -7.90 3.46
CA ASP A 88 13.04 -6.84 2.60
C ASP A 88 11.51 -6.80 2.62
N LYS A 89 10.88 -7.67 3.43
CA LYS A 89 9.42 -7.82 3.51
C LYS A 89 8.78 -7.93 2.14
N ASN A 90 9.32 -8.82 1.31
CA ASN A 90 8.87 -9.03 -0.05
C ASN A 90 8.64 -10.51 -0.36
N VAL A 91 7.77 -10.78 -1.31
CA VAL A 91 7.53 -12.13 -1.85
C VAL A 91 7.62 -12.03 -3.37
N LEU A 92 8.48 -12.84 -3.96
CA LEU A 92 8.74 -12.83 -5.39
C LEU A 92 8.32 -14.17 -5.99
N LEU A 93 7.69 -14.13 -7.16
CA LEU A 93 7.41 -15.35 -7.93
C LEU A 93 8.71 -15.90 -8.54
N THR A 94 8.90 -17.20 -8.46
CA THR A 94 9.93 -17.92 -9.22
C THR A 94 9.52 -18.05 -10.68
N ASN A 95 10.45 -18.45 -11.55
CA ASN A 95 10.13 -18.73 -12.96
C ASN A 95 9.04 -19.81 -13.10
N ASP A 96 9.08 -20.83 -12.25
CA ASP A 96 8.04 -21.87 -12.21
C ASP A 96 6.72 -21.29 -11.71
N GLY A 97 6.75 -20.40 -10.73
CA GLY A 97 5.59 -19.68 -10.21
C GLY A 97 4.92 -18.83 -11.27
N ILE A 98 5.70 -18.09 -12.08
CA ILE A 98 5.16 -17.30 -13.21
C ILE A 98 4.43 -18.22 -14.20
N ASN A 99 5.06 -19.32 -14.62
CA ASN A 99 4.44 -20.27 -15.54
C ASN A 99 3.16 -20.89 -14.96
N ASN A 100 3.12 -21.16 -13.65
CA ASN A 100 1.96 -21.75 -12.99
C ASN A 100 0.83 -20.73 -12.84
N ILE A 101 1.14 -19.49 -12.48
CA ILE A 101 0.14 -18.44 -12.34
C ILE A 101 -0.48 -18.07 -13.71
N GLU A 102 0.31 -18.07 -14.79
CA GLU A 102 -0.20 -17.88 -16.15
C GLU A 102 -1.23 -18.93 -16.52
N LYS A 103 -0.95 -20.21 -16.22
CA LYS A 103 -1.90 -21.30 -16.45
C LYS A 103 -3.17 -21.13 -15.63
N ILE A 104 -3.04 -20.83 -14.33
CA ILE A 104 -4.18 -20.66 -13.43
C ILE A 104 -5.07 -19.51 -13.91
N PHE A 105 -4.47 -18.37 -14.25
CA PHE A 105 -5.20 -17.16 -14.65
C PHE A 105 -5.75 -17.24 -16.06
N SER A 106 -5.07 -17.93 -16.98
CA SER A 106 -5.57 -18.22 -18.30
C SER A 106 -6.81 -19.12 -18.23
N ASN A 107 -6.77 -20.17 -17.40
CA ASN A 107 -7.93 -21.05 -17.18
C ASN A 107 -9.11 -20.32 -16.52
N ALA A 108 -8.83 -19.33 -15.68
CA ALA A 108 -9.84 -18.47 -15.07
C ALA A 108 -10.36 -17.34 -15.99
N GLY A 109 -9.76 -17.17 -17.18
CA GLY A 109 -10.14 -16.14 -18.14
C GLY A 109 -9.82 -14.71 -17.69
N ILE A 110 -8.88 -14.54 -16.74
CA ILE A 110 -8.53 -13.24 -16.18
C ILE A 110 -7.30 -12.65 -16.88
N LEU A 111 -6.43 -13.51 -17.44
CA LEU A 111 -5.19 -13.12 -18.08
C LEU A 111 -5.44 -12.64 -19.52
N LYS A 112 -4.93 -11.49 -19.86
CA LYS A 112 -4.89 -10.97 -21.23
C LYS A 112 -3.60 -11.40 -21.93
N ASN A 113 -3.68 -11.69 -23.23
CA ASN A 113 -2.53 -12.00 -24.09
C ASN A 113 -1.64 -13.18 -23.61
N ASN A 114 -2.10 -14.02 -22.70
CA ASN A 114 -1.38 -15.18 -22.15
C ASN A 114 0.02 -14.87 -21.59
N ASN A 115 0.32 -13.64 -21.26
CA ASN A 115 1.59 -13.20 -20.65
C ASN A 115 1.28 -12.40 -19.38
N PHE A 116 1.79 -12.89 -18.25
CA PHE A 116 1.55 -12.25 -16.95
C PHE A 116 2.11 -10.82 -16.88
N TYR A 117 3.25 -10.57 -17.51
CA TYR A 117 3.91 -9.26 -17.52
C TYR A 117 3.54 -8.37 -18.71
N ASP A 118 2.50 -8.71 -19.45
CA ASP A 118 1.98 -7.82 -20.49
C ASP A 118 1.55 -6.47 -19.87
N PRO A 119 1.78 -5.33 -20.55
CA PRO A 119 1.34 -4.01 -20.07
C PRO A 119 -0.13 -3.93 -19.68
N GLU A 120 -0.99 -4.69 -20.33
CA GLU A 120 -2.41 -4.77 -20.00
C GLU A 120 -2.70 -5.50 -18.68
N ASN A 121 -1.76 -6.30 -18.19
CA ASN A 121 -1.86 -7.08 -16.96
C ASN A 121 -1.13 -6.45 -15.77
N LEU A 122 -0.55 -5.25 -15.89
CA LEU A 122 0.21 -4.61 -14.80
C LEU A 122 -0.59 -4.47 -13.50
N SER A 123 -1.88 -4.16 -13.60
CA SER A 123 -2.75 -4.11 -12.42
C SER A 123 -2.90 -5.49 -11.78
N LEU A 124 -2.98 -6.54 -12.59
CA LEU A 124 -3.06 -7.92 -12.11
C LEU A 124 -1.76 -8.35 -11.42
N VAL A 125 -0.61 -8.04 -12.01
CA VAL A 125 0.72 -8.28 -11.41
C VAL A 125 0.82 -7.60 -10.05
N HIS A 126 0.39 -6.34 -9.95
CA HIS A 126 0.39 -5.61 -8.69
C HIS A 126 -0.49 -6.32 -7.63
N HIS A 127 -1.70 -6.72 -7.98
CA HIS A 127 -2.61 -7.40 -7.06
C HIS A 127 -2.10 -8.77 -6.62
N VAL A 128 -1.49 -9.54 -7.53
CA VAL A 128 -0.85 -10.82 -7.20
C VAL A 128 0.27 -10.63 -6.18
N ASN A 129 1.16 -9.69 -6.41
CA ASN A 129 2.26 -9.41 -5.49
C ASN A 129 1.73 -8.97 -4.11
N GLN A 130 0.69 -8.13 -4.06
CA GLN A 130 0.09 -7.70 -2.79
C GLN A 130 -0.63 -8.85 -2.07
N ALA A 131 -1.27 -9.75 -2.80
CA ALA A 131 -1.93 -10.91 -2.22
C ALA A 131 -0.92 -11.95 -1.71
N LEU A 132 0.18 -12.18 -2.42
CA LEU A 132 1.29 -13.02 -1.92
C LEU A 132 1.87 -12.45 -0.63
N ARG A 133 2.13 -11.12 -0.58
CA ARG A 133 2.58 -10.47 0.64
C ARG A 133 1.57 -10.60 1.78
N ALA A 134 0.29 -10.42 1.50
CA ALA A 134 -0.78 -10.55 2.49
C ALA A 134 -0.80 -11.96 3.11
N ASN A 135 -0.65 -12.99 2.28
CA ASN A 135 -0.73 -14.37 2.74
C ASN A 135 0.53 -14.88 3.45
N HIS A 136 1.72 -14.33 3.16
CA HIS A 136 2.99 -14.91 3.63
C HIS A 136 3.79 -14.02 4.59
N LEU A 137 3.57 -12.71 4.61
CA LEU A 137 4.36 -11.79 5.43
C LEU A 137 3.63 -11.26 6.66
N PHE A 138 2.30 -11.17 6.63
CA PHE A 138 1.55 -10.57 7.74
C PHE A 138 1.04 -11.63 8.72
N GLN A 139 1.31 -11.41 10.00
CA GLN A 139 0.93 -12.31 11.09
C GLN A 139 -0.15 -11.67 11.95
N LYS A 140 -1.24 -12.43 12.16
CA LYS A 140 -2.31 -12.04 13.08
C LYS A 140 -1.79 -11.92 14.51
N GLY A 141 -2.14 -10.85 15.18
CA GLY A 141 -1.67 -10.53 16.53
C GLY A 141 -0.35 -9.76 16.59
N LYS A 142 0.39 -9.67 15.48
CA LYS A 142 1.63 -8.89 15.37
C LYS A 142 1.47 -7.69 14.43
N ASP A 143 1.05 -7.95 13.20
CA ASP A 143 0.93 -6.92 12.17
C ASP A 143 -0.50 -6.39 12.05
N TYR A 144 -1.49 -7.20 12.43
CA TYR A 144 -2.90 -6.84 12.41
C TYR A 144 -3.72 -7.62 13.43
N ILE A 145 -4.89 -7.09 13.76
CA ILE A 145 -5.92 -7.77 14.55
C ILE A 145 -7.27 -7.68 13.83
N ILE A 146 -8.18 -8.57 14.19
CA ILE A 146 -9.59 -8.50 13.79
C ILE A 146 -10.39 -8.11 15.03
N GLN A 147 -11.06 -6.97 14.95
CA GLN A 147 -11.92 -6.46 16.02
C GLN A 147 -13.18 -5.89 15.38
N ASP A 148 -14.35 -6.29 15.88
CA ASP A 148 -15.66 -5.89 15.38
C ASP A 148 -15.86 -6.20 13.89
N ASP A 149 -15.38 -7.38 13.43
CA ASP A 149 -15.32 -7.80 12.02
C ASP A 149 -14.53 -6.86 11.10
N GLU A 150 -13.72 -5.99 11.68
CA GLU A 150 -12.82 -5.12 10.95
C GLU A 150 -11.36 -5.51 11.17
N LEU A 151 -10.59 -5.53 10.08
CA LEU A 151 -9.16 -5.70 10.15
C LEU A 151 -8.51 -4.36 10.51
N LYS A 152 -7.82 -4.34 11.64
CA LYS A 152 -7.09 -3.17 12.15
C LYS A 152 -5.59 -3.45 12.13
N ILE A 153 -4.84 -2.50 11.62
CA ILE A 153 -3.38 -2.58 11.47
C ILE A 153 -2.73 -2.23 12.81
N ILE A 154 -1.69 -2.95 13.17
CA ILE A 154 -0.83 -2.63 14.31
C ILE A 154 0.41 -1.92 13.76
N ASP A 155 0.77 -0.79 14.36
CA ASP A 155 2.03 -0.11 14.07
C ASP A 155 3.20 -0.92 14.64
N GLU A 156 4.11 -1.34 13.79
CA GLU A 156 5.27 -2.16 14.15
C GLU A 156 6.19 -1.50 15.19
N LEU A 157 6.26 -0.16 15.20
CA LEU A 157 7.15 0.58 16.09
C LEU A 157 6.52 0.86 17.46
N THR A 158 5.26 1.23 17.49
CA THR A 158 4.57 1.67 18.70
C THR A 158 3.67 0.60 19.31
N GLY A 159 3.35 -0.45 18.55
CA GLY A 159 2.38 -1.48 18.93
C GLY A 159 0.93 -0.97 19.00
N ARG A 160 0.67 0.24 18.52
CA ARG A 160 -0.66 0.85 18.57
C ARG A 160 -1.49 0.46 17.37
N ILE A 161 -2.80 0.36 17.59
CA ILE A 161 -3.76 0.14 16.51
C ILE A 161 -3.90 1.43 15.70
N LEU A 162 -3.71 1.32 14.38
CA LEU A 162 -3.86 2.43 13.46
C LEU A 162 -5.28 2.45 12.89
N GLU A 163 -6.10 3.34 13.40
CA GLU A 163 -7.46 3.50 12.90
C GLU A 163 -7.47 4.21 11.53
N GLY A 164 -8.33 3.73 10.62
CA GLY A 164 -8.57 4.37 9.33
C GLY A 164 -7.48 4.18 8.26
N ARG A 165 -6.35 3.53 8.55
CA ARG A 165 -5.34 3.23 7.54
C ARG A 165 -5.75 2.05 6.68
N ARG A 166 -5.60 2.23 5.36
CA ARG A 166 -5.86 1.19 4.34
C ARG A 166 -4.65 1.06 3.43
N SER A 167 -4.27 -0.16 3.12
CA SER A 167 -3.26 -0.50 2.11
C SER A 167 -3.80 -1.61 1.23
N VAL A 168 -3.34 -1.72 0.00
CA VAL A 168 -3.76 -2.78 -0.93
C VAL A 168 -3.47 -4.16 -0.36
N SER A 169 -2.31 -4.37 0.28
CA SER A 169 -1.97 -5.63 0.96
C SER A 169 -2.98 -5.97 2.05
N TYR A 170 -3.44 -5.01 2.84
CA TYR A 170 -4.44 -5.23 3.88
C TYR A 170 -5.85 -5.47 3.32
N THR A 171 -6.16 -4.94 2.14
CA THR A 171 -7.39 -5.28 1.44
C THR A 171 -7.40 -6.74 1.02
N HIS A 172 -6.27 -7.25 0.51
CA HIS A 172 -6.10 -8.67 0.22
C HIS A 172 -6.15 -9.53 1.48
N LEU A 173 -5.54 -9.08 2.58
CA LEU A 173 -5.58 -9.77 3.86
C LEU A 173 -7.01 -9.86 4.42
N ARG A 174 -7.80 -8.79 4.30
CA ARG A 174 -9.23 -8.82 4.65
C ARG A 174 -9.98 -9.83 3.78
N ALA A 175 -9.70 -9.86 2.48
CA ALA A 175 -10.30 -10.83 1.56
C ALA A 175 -9.94 -12.27 1.97
N HIS A 176 -8.71 -12.51 2.41
CA HIS A 176 -8.25 -13.80 2.92
C HIS A 176 -9.01 -14.22 4.19
N GLU A 177 -9.10 -13.37 5.19
CA GLU A 177 -9.74 -13.66 6.48
C GLU A 177 -11.27 -13.83 6.35
N THR A 178 -11.93 -13.12 5.44
CA THR A 178 -13.38 -13.25 5.21
C THR A 178 -13.75 -14.46 4.34
N SER A 179 -12.77 -15.16 3.76
CA SER A 179 -12.99 -16.34 2.90
C SER A 179 -12.89 -17.67 3.67
N ILE A 180 -12.64 -17.62 4.99
CA ILE A 180 -12.62 -18.74 5.90
C ILE A 180 -13.98 -18.85 6.59
#